data_b530787814bbef1272d158d023d74443
#
_entry.id   b530787814bbef1272d158d023d74443
#
_cell.length_a   1.000
_cell.length_b   1.000
_cell.length_c   1.000
_cell.angle_alpha   90.00
_cell.angle_beta   90.00
_cell.angle_gamma   90.00
#
_symmetry.space_group_name_H-M   'P 1'
#
loop_
_entity.id
_entity.type
_entity.pdbx_description
1 polymer ?
#
loop_
_entity_poly.entity_id
_entity_poly.type
_entity_poly.pdbx_seq_one_letter_code
_entity_poly.pdbx_strand_id
1 'polypeptide(L)'
;SQEKTALSVRTMQHEQPILAASKPESFSLYISIPFCPTRCAYCSFVAQSTEKTGKLIPQYVDLLCKELEYTSEVAKACNLRLETVYMGGGTPTTLNAQQLGQIIDTVNQNFDMNTCREFTVEAGRPDTITADKLQAMKERGITRISINPQTLNDEVLNLIGRDHTTQQTLDAFHLARAHGFDNINMDLIVGLAGDSVESFRNTLDG
;
A
#
# COMPACT_ATOMS: atom_id res chain seq x y z
N SER A 1 -26.88 -16.11 5.63
CA SER A 1 -28.14 -15.47 6.02
C SER A 1 -28.55 -14.45 4.96
N GLN A 2 -29.83 -14.12 4.89
CA GLN A 2 -30.35 -13.12 3.93
C GLN A 2 -29.64 -11.76 4.07
N GLU A 3 -29.30 -11.34 5.28
CA GLU A 3 -28.54 -10.11 5.53
C GLU A 3 -27.15 -10.12 4.91
N LYS A 4 -26.42 -11.24 5.04
CA LYS A 4 -25.09 -11.38 4.41
C LYS A 4 -25.19 -11.32 2.88
N THR A 5 -26.20 -11.97 2.31
CA THR A 5 -26.45 -11.91 0.87
C THR A 5 -26.79 -10.49 0.42
N ALA A 6 -27.67 -9.79 1.15
CA ALA A 6 -28.03 -8.41 0.84
C ALA A 6 -26.83 -7.45 0.94
N LEU A 7 -25.95 -7.65 1.91
CA LEU A 7 -24.72 -6.88 2.04
C LEU A 7 -23.79 -7.12 0.85
N SER A 8 -23.53 -8.38 0.48
CA SER A 8 -22.71 -8.74 -0.67
C SER A 8 -23.24 -8.14 -1.97
N VAL A 9 -24.55 -8.22 -2.20
CA VAL A 9 -25.18 -7.62 -3.39
C VAL A 9 -24.98 -6.11 -3.42
N ARG A 10 -25.16 -5.41 -2.29
CA ARG A 10 -24.93 -3.96 -2.22
C ARG A 10 -23.46 -3.61 -2.49
N THR A 11 -22.51 -4.36 -1.93
CA THR A 11 -21.08 -4.17 -2.19
C THR A 11 -20.80 -4.31 -3.69
N MET A 12 -21.25 -5.40 -4.32
CA MET A 12 -21.08 -5.59 -5.76
C MET A 12 -21.71 -4.48 -6.60
N GLN A 13 -22.87 -3.97 -6.20
CA GLN A 13 -23.51 -2.82 -6.89
C GLN A 13 -22.69 -1.55 -6.79
N HIS A 14 -22.00 -1.30 -5.66
CA HIS A 14 -21.09 -0.16 -5.51
C HIS A 14 -19.82 -0.31 -6.33
N GLU A 15 -19.31 -1.53 -6.49
CA GLU A 15 -18.10 -1.82 -7.27
C GLU A 15 -18.37 -1.83 -8.78
N GLN A 16 -19.59 -2.15 -9.21
CA GLN A 16 -19.96 -2.32 -10.61
C GLN A 16 -19.59 -1.11 -11.50
N PRO A 17 -19.82 0.16 -11.12
CA PRO A 17 -19.42 1.29 -11.94
C PRO A 17 -17.90 1.37 -12.18
N ILE A 18 -17.09 0.97 -11.19
CA ILE A 18 -15.63 0.94 -11.29
C ILE A 18 -15.21 -0.15 -12.28
N LEU A 19 -15.77 -1.35 -12.13
CA LEU A 19 -15.49 -2.49 -13.01
C LEU A 19 -15.95 -2.22 -14.45
N ALA A 20 -17.14 -1.59 -14.61
CA ALA A 20 -17.67 -1.24 -15.94
C ALA A 20 -16.88 -0.11 -16.62
N ALA A 21 -16.12 0.69 -15.88
CA ALA A 21 -15.26 1.72 -16.44
C ALA A 21 -13.96 1.18 -17.03
N SER A 22 -13.53 -0.04 -16.64
CA SER A 22 -12.37 -0.72 -17.23
C SER A 22 -12.66 -1.12 -18.68
N LYS A 23 -11.66 -0.93 -19.54
CA LYS A 23 -11.74 -1.24 -20.97
C LYS A 23 -10.78 -2.37 -21.32
N PRO A 24 -11.02 -3.10 -22.41
CA PRO A 24 -10.16 -4.21 -22.85
C PRO A 24 -8.68 -3.81 -23.03
N GLU A 25 -8.43 -2.56 -23.40
CA GLU A 25 -7.09 -1.99 -23.55
C GLU A 25 -6.50 -1.40 -22.26
N SER A 26 -7.25 -1.42 -21.13
CA SER A 26 -6.76 -0.95 -19.85
C SER A 26 -5.98 -2.03 -19.10
N PHE A 27 -4.95 -1.61 -18.36
CA PHE A 27 -4.26 -2.47 -17.40
C PHE A 27 -3.94 -1.74 -16.11
N SER A 28 -3.75 -2.50 -15.04
CA SER A 28 -3.28 -2.02 -13.75
C SER A 28 -1.87 -2.53 -13.49
N LEU A 29 -0.98 -1.66 -13.03
CA LEU A 29 0.40 -1.99 -12.72
C LEU A 29 0.55 -2.27 -11.22
N TYR A 30 0.98 -3.49 -10.87
CA TYR A 30 1.33 -3.84 -9.51
C TYR A 30 2.85 -3.85 -9.34
N ILE A 31 3.36 -3.03 -8.43
CA ILE A 31 4.78 -2.91 -8.09
C ILE A 31 5.01 -3.55 -6.74
N SER A 32 5.75 -4.66 -6.70
CA SER A 32 6.02 -5.37 -5.45
C SER A 32 7.30 -4.88 -4.79
N ILE A 33 7.25 -4.54 -3.50
CA ILE A 33 8.42 -4.26 -2.68
C ILE A 33 8.53 -5.37 -1.61
N PRO A 34 9.38 -6.39 -1.79
CA PRO A 34 9.36 -7.59 -0.97
C PRO A 34 10.13 -7.45 0.36
N PHE A 35 10.26 -6.23 0.88
CA PHE A 35 11.01 -5.97 2.12
C PHE A 35 10.07 -5.56 3.25
N CYS A 36 10.32 -6.12 4.45
CA CYS A 36 9.63 -5.74 5.69
C CYS A 36 10.63 -5.57 6.83
N PRO A 37 10.39 -4.65 7.79
CA PRO A 37 11.23 -4.54 8.98
C PRO A 37 11.19 -5.83 9.81
N THR A 38 9.99 -6.36 10.07
CA THR A 38 9.73 -7.61 10.80
C THR A 38 8.69 -8.44 10.07
N ARG A 39 8.58 -9.72 10.43
CA ARG A 39 7.56 -10.62 9.88
C ARG A 39 6.38 -10.72 10.82
N CYS A 40 5.21 -10.29 10.36
CA CYS A 40 3.97 -10.46 11.09
C CYS A 40 3.50 -11.92 11.10
N ALA A 41 2.99 -12.41 12.25
CA ALA A 41 2.60 -13.80 12.43
C ALA A 41 1.49 -14.29 11.48
N TYR A 42 0.62 -13.38 11.05
CA TYR A 42 -0.51 -13.68 10.15
C TYR A 42 -0.15 -13.56 8.66
N CYS A 43 1.00 -12.99 8.32
CA CYS A 43 1.30 -12.60 6.94
C CYS A 43 1.72 -13.78 6.08
N SER A 44 1.01 -13.99 4.96
CA SER A 44 1.31 -15.01 3.96
C SER A 44 2.11 -14.49 2.76
N PHE A 45 2.36 -13.19 2.67
CA PHE A 45 3.15 -12.61 1.59
C PHE A 45 4.62 -13.03 1.67
N VAL A 46 5.24 -13.14 0.49
CA VAL A 46 6.68 -13.33 0.39
C VAL A 46 7.36 -12.02 0.77
N ALA A 47 7.90 -11.96 1.98
CA ALA A 47 8.62 -10.80 2.47
C ALA A 47 10.00 -11.20 3.00
N GLN A 48 10.98 -10.36 2.71
CA GLN A 48 12.35 -10.48 3.18
C GLN A 48 12.60 -9.50 4.33
N SER A 49 13.16 -9.99 5.44
CA SER A 49 13.55 -9.10 6.55
C SER A 49 14.65 -8.14 6.10
N THR A 50 14.45 -6.83 6.36
CA THR A 50 15.46 -5.80 6.07
C THR A 50 16.76 -6.02 6.84
N GLU A 51 16.72 -6.64 8.03
CA GLU A 51 17.89 -7.02 8.80
C GLU A 51 18.82 -7.93 7.99
N LYS A 52 18.27 -8.93 7.28
CA LYS A 52 19.05 -9.91 6.51
C LYS A 52 19.37 -9.45 5.09
N THR A 53 18.43 -8.77 4.44
CA THR A 53 18.49 -8.51 3.00
C THR A 53 18.51 -7.03 2.64
N GLY A 54 18.52 -6.13 3.62
CA GLY A 54 18.50 -4.67 3.38
C GLY A 54 19.62 -4.18 2.46
N LYS A 55 20.79 -4.85 2.47
CA LYS A 55 21.90 -4.55 1.55
C LYS A 55 21.56 -4.79 0.07
N LEU A 56 20.53 -5.55 -0.24
CA LEU A 56 20.08 -5.82 -1.60
C LEU A 56 19.10 -4.76 -2.13
N ILE A 57 18.55 -3.92 -1.27
CA ILE A 57 17.55 -2.91 -1.64
C ILE A 57 18.02 -2.01 -2.79
N PRO A 58 19.23 -1.42 -2.77
CA PRO A 58 19.65 -0.55 -3.87
C PRO A 58 19.66 -1.27 -5.22
N GLN A 59 20.23 -2.48 -5.27
CA GLN A 59 20.26 -3.28 -6.50
C GLN A 59 18.86 -3.70 -6.94
N TYR A 60 17.97 -4.03 -5.99
CA TYR A 60 16.59 -4.36 -6.27
C TYR A 60 15.86 -3.18 -6.92
N VAL A 61 16.01 -1.97 -6.38
CA VAL A 61 15.41 -0.74 -6.91
C VAL A 61 15.88 -0.49 -8.34
N ASP A 62 17.18 -0.60 -8.61
CA ASP A 62 17.73 -0.42 -9.94
C ASP A 62 17.20 -1.44 -10.96
N LEU A 63 17.06 -2.70 -10.56
CA LEU A 63 16.49 -3.75 -11.41
C LEU A 63 14.99 -3.56 -11.64
N LEU A 64 14.26 -3.17 -10.60
CA LEU A 64 12.84 -2.86 -10.69
C LEU A 64 12.57 -1.68 -11.65
N CYS A 65 13.39 -0.64 -11.61
CA CYS A 65 13.28 0.48 -12.56
C CYS A 65 13.47 0.00 -14.00
N LYS A 66 14.45 -0.85 -14.28
CA LYS A 66 14.64 -1.45 -15.62
C LYS A 66 13.45 -2.33 -16.04
N GLU A 67 12.88 -3.09 -15.11
CA GLU A 67 11.68 -3.90 -15.38
C GLU A 67 10.48 -3.01 -15.72
N LEU A 68 10.31 -1.88 -15.02
CA LEU A 68 9.27 -0.90 -15.31
C LEU A 68 9.44 -0.25 -16.68
N GLU A 69 10.66 0.12 -17.06
CA GLU A 69 10.98 0.63 -18.40
C GLU A 69 10.58 -0.37 -19.48
N TYR A 70 11.03 -1.63 -19.34
CA TYR A 70 10.69 -2.70 -20.29
C TYR A 70 9.18 -2.98 -20.33
N THR A 71 8.53 -3.00 -19.16
CA THR A 71 7.07 -3.21 -19.07
C THR A 71 6.32 -2.12 -19.82
N SER A 72 6.79 -0.86 -19.77
CA SER A 72 6.18 0.25 -20.51
C SER A 72 6.30 0.07 -22.03
N GLU A 73 7.44 -0.44 -22.51
CA GLU A 73 7.63 -0.74 -23.94
C GLU A 73 6.66 -1.83 -24.42
N VAL A 74 6.51 -2.90 -23.62
CA VAL A 74 5.55 -3.97 -23.91
C VAL A 74 4.11 -3.44 -23.91
N ALA A 75 3.74 -2.64 -22.92
CA ALA A 75 2.41 -2.04 -22.86
C ALA A 75 2.11 -1.17 -24.08
N LYS A 76 3.07 -0.35 -24.52
CA LYS A 76 2.96 0.47 -25.73
C LYS A 76 2.82 -0.38 -27.00
N ALA A 77 3.63 -1.44 -27.13
CA ALA A 77 3.56 -2.36 -28.26
C ALA A 77 2.21 -3.09 -28.35
N CYS A 78 1.58 -3.34 -27.19
CA CYS A 78 0.24 -3.95 -27.11
C CYS A 78 -0.91 -2.94 -27.14
N ASN A 79 -0.64 -1.64 -27.33
CA ASN A 79 -1.62 -0.55 -27.26
C ASN A 79 -2.42 -0.53 -25.94
N LEU A 80 -1.79 -0.90 -24.83
CA LEU A 80 -2.38 -0.90 -23.51
C LEU A 80 -2.24 0.47 -22.84
N ARG A 81 -3.25 0.84 -22.04
CA ARG A 81 -3.33 2.10 -21.31
C ARG A 81 -3.31 1.85 -19.82
N LEU A 82 -2.42 2.54 -19.13
CA LEU A 82 -2.31 2.44 -17.68
C LEU A 82 -3.54 3.07 -17.01
N GLU A 83 -4.26 2.29 -16.21
CA GLU A 83 -5.46 2.74 -15.51
C GLU A 83 -5.21 3.01 -14.04
N THR A 84 -4.45 2.14 -13.36
CA THR A 84 -4.06 2.31 -11.95
C THR A 84 -2.66 1.79 -11.70
N VAL A 85 -2.01 2.33 -10.68
CA VAL A 85 -0.75 1.82 -10.13
C VAL A 85 -0.93 1.49 -8.66
N TYR A 86 -0.46 0.33 -8.26
CA TYR A 86 -0.45 -0.10 -6.87
C TYR A 86 0.93 -0.59 -6.46
N MET A 87 1.58 0.13 -5.56
CA MET A 87 2.87 -0.27 -4.98
C MET A 87 2.63 -0.89 -3.60
N GLY A 88 2.88 -2.17 -3.49
CA GLY A 88 2.58 -2.96 -2.29
C GLY A 88 3.57 -4.10 -2.08
N GLY A 89 3.10 -5.18 -1.49
CA GLY A 89 3.85 -6.42 -1.23
C GLY A 89 4.27 -6.60 0.21
N GLY A 90 5.51 -6.37 0.57
CA GLY A 90 5.98 -6.34 1.95
C GLY A 90 5.63 -5.00 2.61
N THR A 91 6.54 -4.05 2.54
CA THR A 91 6.33 -2.70 3.07
C THR A 91 7.10 -1.70 2.20
N PRO A 92 6.46 -1.04 1.23
CA PRO A 92 7.11 -0.07 0.35
C PRO A 92 7.89 1.03 1.09
N THR A 93 7.37 1.48 2.22
CA THR A 93 8.03 2.49 3.06
C THR A 93 9.26 1.99 3.84
N THR A 94 9.70 0.75 3.65
CA THR A 94 11.06 0.32 4.04
C THR A 94 12.14 0.96 3.17
N LEU A 95 11.77 1.36 1.96
CA LEU A 95 12.63 2.16 1.08
C LEU A 95 12.79 3.57 1.67
N ASN A 96 13.94 4.20 1.42
CA ASN A 96 14.12 5.60 1.75
C ASN A 96 13.42 6.52 0.71
N ALA A 97 13.35 7.82 1.01
CA ALA A 97 12.67 8.80 0.16
C ALA A 97 13.26 8.87 -1.26
N GLN A 98 14.58 8.73 -1.41
CA GLN A 98 15.24 8.72 -2.71
C GLN A 98 14.87 7.49 -3.54
N GLN A 99 14.86 6.31 -2.92
CA GLN A 99 14.49 5.04 -3.58
C GLN A 99 13.02 5.02 -4.00
N LEU A 100 12.12 5.48 -3.11
CA LEU A 100 10.71 5.67 -3.45
C LEU A 100 10.56 6.63 -4.62
N GLY A 101 11.23 7.79 -4.56
CA GLY A 101 11.25 8.77 -5.62
C GLY A 101 11.73 8.19 -6.94
N GLN A 102 12.81 7.43 -6.95
CA GLN A 102 13.38 6.80 -8.16
C GLN A 102 12.35 5.89 -8.85
N ILE A 103 11.67 5.03 -8.11
CA ILE A 103 10.64 4.13 -8.67
C ILE A 103 9.46 4.93 -9.22
N ILE A 104 8.95 5.90 -8.44
CA ILE A 104 7.79 6.70 -8.86
C ILE A 104 8.13 7.55 -10.08
N ASP A 105 9.32 8.16 -10.12
CA ASP A 105 9.81 8.93 -11.27
C ASP A 105 9.94 8.04 -12.51
N THR A 106 10.40 6.79 -12.36
CA THR A 106 10.47 5.82 -13.46
C THR A 106 9.07 5.52 -14.02
N VAL A 107 8.06 5.33 -13.15
CA VAL A 107 6.67 5.15 -13.58
C VAL A 107 6.18 6.40 -14.34
N ASN A 108 6.33 7.58 -13.73
CA ASN A 108 5.85 8.85 -14.30
C ASN A 108 6.49 9.19 -15.66
N GLN A 109 7.74 8.78 -15.90
CA GLN A 109 8.47 9.06 -17.14
C GLN A 109 8.13 8.06 -18.26
N ASN A 110 7.78 6.83 -17.92
CA ASN A 110 7.62 5.77 -18.90
C ASN A 110 6.17 5.46 -19.26
N PHE A 111 5.21 5.75 -18.39
CA PHE A 111 3.78 5.50 -18.61
C PHE A 111 3.00 6.81 -18.81
N ASP A 112 1.88 6.76 -19.53
CA ASP A 112 0.98 7.89 -19.67
C ASP A 112 0.12 8.06 -18.39
N MET A 113 0.54 8.95 -17.51
CA MET A 113 -0.14 9.23 -16.25
C MET A 113 -1.46 9.99 -16.42
N ASN A 114 -1.77 10.55 -17.60
CA ASN A 114 -3.05 11.21 -17.83
C ASN A 114 -4.22 10.20 -17.84
N THR A 115 -3.94 8.94 -18.10
CA THR A 115 -4.93 7.86 -18.06
C THR A 115 -4.99 7.15 -16.70
N CYS A 116 -4.01 7.40 -15.83
CA CYS A 116 -3.92 6.79 -14.50
C CYS A 116 -4.88 7.48 -13.52
N ARG A 117 -5.91 6.76 -13.07
CA ARG A 117 -6.93 7.27 -12.15
C ARG A 117 -6.52 7.22 -10.69
N GLU A 118 -5.65 6.30 -10.33
CA GLU A 118 -5.18 6.11 -8.97
C GLU A 118 -3.74 5.58 -8.97
N PHE A 119 -2.89 6.22 -8.17
CA PHE A 119 -1.57 5.68 -7.81
C PHE A 119 -1.52 5.52 -6.29
N THR A 120 -1.61 4.28 -5.84
CA THR A 120 -1.58 3.90 -4.42
C THR A 120 -0.20 3.41 -4.00
N VAL A 121 0.25 3.84 -2.83
CA VAL A 121 1.42 3.28 -2.14
C VAL A 121 1.01 2.75 -0.77
N GLU A 122 1.32 1.48 -0.49
CA GLU A 122 1.18 0.92 0.84
C GLU A 122 2.26 1.46 1.79
N ALA A 123 1.88 2.41 2.63
CA ALA A 123 2.64 2.82 3.79
C ALA A 123 2.18 2.00 5.01
N GLY A 124 2.10 0.68 4.83
CA GLY A 124 1.36 -0.24 5.69
C GLY A 124 1.92 -0.44 7.11
N ARG A 125 3.07 0.17 7.40
CA ARG A 125 3.73 0.12 8.72
C ARG A 125 3.95 1.54 9.24
N PRO A 126 3.20 1.99 10.27
CA PRO A 126 3.36 3.33 10.86
C PRO A 126 4.80 3.68 11.25
N ASP A 127 5.53 2.70 11.78
CA ASP A 127 6.94 2.81 12.18
C ASP A 127 7.92 3.08 11.01
N THR A 128 7.48 2.93 9.77
CA THR A 128 8.31 3.17 8.58
C THR A 128 7.98 4.48 7.86
N ILE A 129 6.93 5.20 8.30
CA ILE A 129 6.46 6.43 7.70
C ILE A 129 7.25 7.62 8.26
N THR A 130 7.81 8.43 7.36
CA THR A 130 8.55 9.65 7.71
C THR A 130 8.15 10.82 6.82
N ALA A 131 8.35 12.05 7.29
CA ALA A 131 7.95 13.26 6.59
C ALA A 131 8.58 13.37 5.19
N ASP A 132 9.87 13.03 5.06
CA ASP A 132 10.60 13.06 3.78
C ASP A 132 10.05 12.06 2.76
N LYS A 133 9.61 10.87 3.20
CA LYS A 133 8.97 9.88 2.32
C LYS A 133 7.58 10.35 1.88
N LEU A 134 6.78 10.88 2.80
CA LEU A 134 5.47 11.44 2.46
C LEU A 134 5.60 12.60 1.48
N GLN A 135 6.54 13.51 1.71
CA GLN A 135 6.85 14.61 0.80
C GLN A 135 7.26 14.08 -0.57
N ALA A 136 8.20 13.13 -0.63
CA ALA A 136 8.67 12.55 -1.88
C ALA A 136 7.55 11.89 -2.70
N MET A 137 6.63 11.20 -2.03
CA MET A 137 5.45 10.59 -2.67
C MET A 137 4.44 11.65 -3.14
N LYS A 138 4.14 12.64 -2.31
CA LYS A 138 3.16 13.68 -2.63
C LYS A 138 3.58 14.54 -3.82
N GLU A 139 4.84 14.98 -3.85
CA GLU A 139 5.41 15.78 -4.95
C GLU A 139 5.39 15.05 -6.29
N ARG A 140 5.36 13.73 -6.27
CA ARG A 140 5.36 12.87 -7.46
C ARG A 140 3.98 12.36 -7.88
N GLY A 141 2.91 12.89 -7.27
CA GLY A 141 1.55 12.62 -7.70
C GLY A 141 0.93 11.34 -7.13
N ILE A 142 1.45 10.80 -6.02
CA ILE A 142 0.76 9.72 -5.32
C ILE A 142 -0.59 10.23 -4.82
N THR A 143 -1.67 9.55 -5.22
CA THR A 143 -3.06 9.97 -4.94
C THR A 143 -3.65 9.31 -3.70
N ARG A 144 -3.13 8.14 -3.32
CA ARG A 144 -3.64 7.35 -2.19
C ARG A 144 -2.50 6.65 -1.46
N ILE A 145 -2.60 6.56 -0.14
CA ILE A 145 -1.72 5.73 0.68
C ILE A 145 -2.54 4.83 1.59
N SER A 146 -1.95 3.71 2.02
CA SER A 146 -2.52 2.87 3.08
C SER A 146 -1.67 2.95 4.33
N ILE A 147 -2.30 3.27 5.46
CA ILE A 147 -1.68 3.19 6.80
C ILE A 147 -2.43 2.10 7.55
N ASN A 148 -1.80 0.95 7.80
CA ASN A 148 -2.51 -0.25 8.23
C ASN A 148 -2.28 -0.54 9.72
N PRO A 149 -3.19 -0.11 10.62
CA PRO A 149 -3.10 -0.40 12.05
C PRO A 149 -3.25 -1.90 12.34
N GLN A 150 -4.13 -2.59 11.61
CA GLN A 150 -4.61 -3.95 11.84
C GLN A 150 -5.50 -4.07 13.09
N THR A 151 -5.12 -3.44 14.19
CA THR A 151 -5.86 -3.25 15.44
C THR A 151 -5.31 -2.02 16.17
N LEU A 152 -6.11 -1.43 17.04
CA LEU A 152 -5.69 -0.39 17.98
C LEU A 152 -5.48 -0.95 19.41
N ASN A 153 -5.05 -2.20 19.51
CA ASN A 153 -4.70 -2.85 20.76
C ASN A 153 -3.21 -3.22 20.77
N ASP A 154 -2.43 -2.52 21.58
CA ASP A 154 -0.97 -2.67 21.62
C ASP A 154 -0.51 -4.07 22.06
N GLU A 155 -1.25 -4.76 22.93
CA GLU A 155 -0.94 -6.13 23.33
C GLU A 155 -1.10 -7.10 22.14
N VAL A 156 -2.18 -6.92 21.36
CA VAL A 156 -2.41 -7.71 20.14
C VAL A 156 -1.36 -7.39 19.08
N LEU A 157 -0.99 -6.11 18.89
CA LEU A 157 0.08 -5.72 17.98
C LEU A 157 1.40 -6.44 18.31
N ASN A 158 1.80 -6.44 19.58
CA ASN A 158 2.99 -7.16 20.03
C ASN A 158 2.88 -8.66 19.75
N LEU A 159 1.73 -9.27 20.05
CA LEU A 159 1.51 -10.71 19.86
C LEU A 159 1.63 -11.14 18.38
N ILE A 160 1.20 -10.29 17.46
CA ILE A 160 1.27 -10.56 16.01
C ILE A 160 2.59 -10.14 15.37
N GLY A 161 3.57 -9.67 16.15
CA GLY A 161 4.91 -9.29 15.68
C GLY A 161 4.96 -7.94 14.97
N ARG A 162 4.13 -6.98 15.42
CA ARG A 162 4.20 -5.58 15.00
C ARG A 162 4.84 -4.73 16.09
N ASP A 163 5.89 -3.97 15.73
CA ASP A 163 6.68 -3.18 16.68
C ASP A 163 6.15 -1.75 16.85
N HIS A 164 5.02 -1.39 16.22
CA HIS A 164 4.41 -0.08 16.39
C HIS A 164 3.27 -0.10 17.42
N THR A 165 2.94 1.07 17.93
CA THR A 165 1.84 1.28 18.88
C THR A 165 0.64 1.95 18.20
N THR A 166 -0.52 1.92 18.87
CA THR A 166 -1.71 2.70 18.50
C THR A 166 -1.38 4.18 18.31
N GLN A 167 -0.61 4.77 19.24
CA GLN A 167 -0.24 6.19 19.14
C GLN A 167 0.59 6.47 17.88
N GLN A 168 1.54 5.62 17.54
CA GLN A 168 2.32 5.76 16.30
C GLN A 168 1.46 5.65 15.05
N THR A 169 0.39 4.86 15.07
CA THR A 169 -0.58 4.81 13.98
C THR A 169 -1.30 6.13 13.79
N LEU A 170 -1.79 6.72 14.89
CA LEU A 170 -2.46 8.02 14.88
C LEU A 170 -1.51 9.15 14.45
N ASP A 171 -0.28 9.13 14.96
CA ASP A 171 0.75 10.12 14.58
C ASP A 171 1.08 10.03 13.09
N ALA A 172 1.22 8.82 12.55
CA ALA A 172 1.46 8.60 11.13
C ALA A 172 0.29 9.08 10.26
N PHE A 173 -0.95 8.85 10.70
CA PHE A 173 -2.16 9.36 10.04
C PHE A 173 -2.17 10.89 10.02
N HIS A 174 -1.95 11.54 11.14
CA HIS A 174 -1.92 12.99 11.23
C HIS A 174 -0.76 13.59 10.42
N LEU A 175 0.39 12.95 10.43
CA LEU A 175 1.53 13.35 9.61
C LEU A 175 1.20 13.28 8.11
N ALA A 176 0.56 12.20 7.67
CA ALA A 176 0.11 12.04 6.29
C ALA A 176 -0.90 13.12 5.88
N ARG A 177 -1.89 13.42 6.75
CA ARG A 177 -2.84 14.51 6.53
C ARG A 177 -2.14 15.87 6.40
N ALA A 178 -1.16 16.14 7.27
CA ALA A 178 -0.37 17.38 7.22
C ALA A 178 0.43 17.53 5.91
N HIS A 179 0.79 16.40 5.26
CA HIS A 179 1.44 16.37 3.94
C HIS A 179 0.44 16.35 2.77
N GLY A 180 -0.86 16.57 3.04
CA GLY A 180 -1.90 16.73 2.02
C GLY A 180 -2.43 15.41 1.44
N PHE A 181 -2.29 14.28 2.13
CA PHE A 181 -2.95 13.04 1.76
C PHE A 181 -4.38 13.02 2.29
N ASP A 182 -5.36 13.19 1.41
CA ASP A 182 -6.78 13.15 1.74
C ASP A 182 -7.40 11.76 1.55
N ASN A 183 -6.80 10.94 0.69
CA ASN A 183 -7.23 9.57 0.44
C ASN A 183 -6.29 8.59 1.17
N ILE A 184 -6.69 8.21 2.39
CA ILE A 184 -5.94 7.28 3.25
C ILE A 184 -6.81 6.07 3.53
N ASN A 185 -6.31 4.89 3.17
CA ASN A 185 -6.91 3.61 3.53
C ASN A 185 -6.29 3.10 4.84
N MET A 186 -7.11 2.45 5.67
CA MET A 186 -6.65 1.83 6.92
C MET A 186 -7.23 0.42 7.01
N ASP A 187 -6.37 -0.61 6.99
CA ASP A 187 -6.79 -2.00 7.08
C ASP A 187 -6.89 -2.46 8.53
N LEU A 188 -7.97 -3.18 8.82
CA LEU A 188 -8.22 -3.84 10.10
C LEU A 188 -8.37 -5.34 9.89
N ILE A 189 -7.90 -6.14 10.83
CA ILE A 189 -8.03 -7.59 10.79
C ILE A 189 -8.91 -8.07 11.95
N VAL A 190 -9.98 -8.77 11.62
CA VAL A 190 -10.87 -9.40 12.59
C VAL A 190 -10.33 -10.76 13.01
N GLY A 191 -10.31 -11.03 14.31
CA GLY A 191 -9.95 -12.35 14.84
C GLY A 191 -8.45 -12.60 14.89
N LEU A 192 -7.66 -11.57 15.12
CA LEU A 192 -6.24 -11.72 15.44
C LEU A 192 -6.04 -12.54 16.72
N ALA A 193 -4.91 -13.23 16.82
CA ALA A 193 -4.56 -13.96 18.03
C ALA A 193 -4.52 -13.01 19.24
N GLY A 194 -5.22 -13.37 20.32
CA GLY A 194 -5.34 -12.56 21.53
C GLY A 194 -6.35 -11.42 21.44
N ASP A 195 -7.00 -11.21 20.31
CA ASP A 195 -8.04 -10.19 20.16
C ASP A 195 -9.41 -10.68 20.66
N SER A 196 -10.30 -9.74 21.00
CA SER A 196 -11.65 -9.98 21.43
C SER A 196 -12.66 -9.15 20.64
N VAL A 197 -13.94 -9.53 20.70
CA VAL A 197 -15.02 -8.75 20.08
C VAL A 197 -15.07 -7.32 20.63
N GLU A 198 -14.84 -7.16 21.93
CA GLU A 198 -14.81 -5.86 22.58
C GLU A 198 -13.61 -5.01 22.13
N SER A 199 -12.42 -5.60 22.11
CA SER A 199 -11.20 -4.97 21.61
C SER A 199 -11.35 -4.53 20.15
N PHE A 200 -11.92 -5.39 19.30
CA PHE A 200 -12.16 -5.04 17.90
C PHE A 200 -13.19 -3.90 17.74
N ARG A 201 -14.24 -3.86 18.59
CA ARG A 201 -15.18 -2.72 18.61
C ARG A 201 -14.47 -1.43 18.98
N ASN A 202 -13.63 -1.45 20.02
CA ASN A 202 -12.83 -0.29 20.40
C ASN A 202 -11.91 0.18 19.28
N THR A 203 -11.38 -0.76 18.48
CA THR A 203 -10.59 -0.46 17.28
C THR A 203 -11.42 0.23 16.18
N LEU A 204 -12.71 -0.13 16.05
CA LEU A 204 -13.61 0.50 15.07
C LEU A 204 -14.07 1.91 15.49
N ASP A 205 -14.14 2.15 16.79
CA ASP A 205 -14.61 3.42 17.35
C ASP A 205 -13.48 4.47 17.46
N GLY A 206 -12.21 4.04 17.43
CA GLY A 206 -11.03 4.90 17.51
C GLY A 206 -10.53 5.32 16.15
#